data_8ca2af7d7201003f8b0a2b263750e79f
#
_entry.id   8ca2af7d7201003f8b0a2b263750e79f
#
_cell.length_a   1.000
_cell.length_b   1.000
_cell.length_c   1.000
_cell.angle_alpha   90.00
_cell.angle_beta   90.00
_cell.angle_gamma   90.00
#
_symmetry.space_group_name_H-M   'P 1'
#
loop_
_entity.id
_entity.type
_entity.pdbx_description
1 polymer ?
#
loop_
_entity_poly.entity_id
_entity_poly.type
_entity_poly.pdbx_seq_one_letter_code
_entity_poly.pdbx_strand_id
1 'polypeptide(L)'
;MRTIIEGGDDCEVDPTRVAMPTMIATHQSNLRMYCDMAWTKIITSSSFFPSELQSVFSCFRGRCEEEQKADLSENLISASIFLRFLCPAILSPSLFNLCQEFPTDRAARNLTLIAKTIQTLANFSKYVHLLLHLKNSTFFIYYFK
;
A
#
# COMPACT_ATOMS: atom_id res chain seq x y z
N MET A 1 -6.89 -5.50 7.44
CA MET A 1 -5.73 -6.24 7.99
C MET A 1 -6.19 -7.43 8.82
N ARG A 2 -7.02 -7.24 9.84
CA ARG A 2 -7.48 -8.32 10.72
C ARG A 2 -8.04 -9.53 9.94
N THR A 3 -8.92 -9.30 8.96
CA THR A 3 -9.48 -10.35 8.08
C THR A 3 -8.41 -11.17 7.35
N ILE A 4 -7.31 -10.56 6.93
CA ILE A 4 -6.22 -11.24 6.23
C ILE A 4 -5.41 -12.10 7.21
N ILE A 5 -5.20 -11.58 8.42
CA ILE A 5 -4.39 -12.24 9.47
C ILE A 5 -5.15 -13.44 10.06
N GLU A 6 -6.45 -13.31 10.26
CA GLU A 6 -7.32 -14.30 10.91
C GLU A 6 -7.83 -15.43 9.99
N GLY A 7 -7.34 -15.53 8.73
CA GLY A 7 -7.69 -16.61 7.83
C GLY A 7 -8.32 -16.20 6.50
N GLY A 8 -7.90 -15.04 5.99
CA GLY A 8 -8.34 -14.54 4.69
C GLY A 8 -8.07 -15.51 3.55
N ASP A 9 -8.76 -15.28 2.44
CA ASP A 9 -8.64 -16.05 1.21
C ASP A 9 -7.20 -16.01 0.67
N ASP A 10 -6.81 -17.05 -0.06
CA ASP A 10 -5.48 -17.14 -0.64
C ASP A 10 -5.32 -16.11 -1.78
N CYS A 11 -4.18 -15.43 -1.77
CA CYS A 11 -3.80 -14.40 -2.76
C CYS A 11 -2.60 -14.82 -3.62
N GLU A 12 -2.15 -16.09 -3.54
CA GLU A 12 -0.98 -16.54 -4.29
C GLU A 12 -1.26 -16.48 -5.80
N VAL A 13 -0.44 -15.71 -6.52
CA VAL A 13 -0.58 -15.52 -7.97
C VAL A 13 0.58 -16.12 -8.77
N ASP A 14 1.60 -16.63 -8.08
CA ASP A 14 2.72 -17.32 -8.72
C ASP A 14 2.27 -18.71 -9.16
N PRO A 15 2.23 -19.02 -10.48
CA PRO A 15 1.78 -20.32 -10.99
C PRO A 15 2.58 -21.51 -10.44
N THR A 16 3.82 -21.28 -10.01
CA THR A 16 4.68 -22.33 -9.45
C THR A 16 4.32 -22.71 -8.02
N ARG A 17 3.52 -21.88 -7.35
CA ARG A 17 3.09 -22.05 -5.96
C ARG A 17 1.62 -22.36 -5.79
N VAL A 18 0.84 -22.21 -6.84
CA VAL A 18 -0.60 -22.51 -6.82
C VAL A 18 -0.80 -23.98 -7.18
N ALA A 19 -1.45 -24.73 -6.27
CA ALA A 19 -1.66 -26.16 -6.44
C ALA A 19 -2.50 -26.51 -7.68
N MET A 20 -3.48 -25.66 -8.02
CA MET A 20 -4.34 -25.81 -9.20
C MET A 20 -4.34 -24.53 -10.03
N PRO A 21 -3.88 -24.55 -11.28
CA PRO A 21 -3.83 -23.37 -12.16
C PRO A 21 -5.18 -22.65 -12.32
N THR A 22 -6.29 -23.40 -12.22
CA THR A 22 -7.64 -22.83 -12.29
C THR A 22 -7.97 -21.85 -11.15
N MET A 23 -7.24 -21.94 -10.02
CA MET A 23 -7.44 -21.05 -8.87
C MET A 23 -6.76 -19.68 -9.02
N ILE A 24 -5.84 -19.51 -9.97
CA ILE A 24 -5.08 -18.26 -10.14
C ILE A 24 -6.02 -17.06 -10.34
N ALA A 25 -7.06 -17.20 -11.15
CA ALA A 25 -8.02 -16.12 -11.37
C ALA A 25 -8.76 -15.71 -10.08
N THR A 26 -9.11 -16.68 -9.24
CA THR A 26 -9.73 -16.42 -7.93
C THR A 26 -8.75 -15.72 -7.00
N HIS A 27 -7.50 -16.21 -6.92
CA HIS A 27 -6.46 -15.61 -6.08
C HIS A 27 -6.11 -14.17 -6.53
N GLN A 28 -6.10 -13.90 -7.84
CA GLN A 28 -5.94 -12.54 -8.37
C GLN A 28 -7.08 -11.62 -7.93
N SER A 29 -8.32 -12.12 -7.97
CA SER A 29 -9.48 -11.37 -7.50
C SER A 29 -9.40 -11.06 -6.02
N ASN A 30 -8.98 -12.04 -5.20
CA ASN A 30 -8.77 -11.86 -3.76
C ASN A 30 -7.67 -10.83 -3.48
N LEU A 31 -6.51 -10.95 -4.14
CA LEU A 31 -5.41 -10.00 -4.01
C LEU A 31 -5.87 -8.59 -4.35
N ARG A 32 -6.58 -8.44 -5.46
CA ARG A 32 -7.13 -7.14 -5.90
C ARG A 32 -8.06 -6.56 -4.83
N MET A 33 -9.00 -7.33 -4.32
CA MET A 33 -9.94 -6.91 -3.29
C MET A 33 -9.19 -6.42 -2.03
N TYR A 34 -8.21 -7.16 -1.54
CA TYR A 34 -7.45 -6.78 -0.35
C TYR A 34 -6.57 -5.56 -0.59
N CYS A 35 -5.97 -5.42 -1.77
CA CYS A 35 -5.22 -4.22 -2.14
C CYS A 35 -6.13 -2.98 -2.19
N ASP A 36 -7.31 -3.10 -2.78
CA ASP A 36 -8.30 -2.01 -2.87
C ASP A 36 -8.79 -1.59 -1.49
N MET A 37 -9.09 -2.56 -0.62
CA MET A 37 -9.45 -2.30 0.78
C MET A 37 -8.33 -1.57 1.53
N ALA A 38 -7.08 -2.02 1.40
CA ALA A 38 -5.94 -1.40 2.05
C ALA A 38 -5.72 0.02 1.52
N TRP A 39 -5.75 0.20 0.21
CA TRP A 39 -5.60 1.49 -0.45
C TRP A 39 -6.68 2.49 -0.03
N THR A 40 -7.94 2.06 -0.06
CA THR A 40 -9.08 2.88 0.39
C THR A 40 -8.89 3.34 1.84
N LYS A 41 -8.46 2.43 2.74
CA LYS A 41 -8.18 2.78 4.13
C LYS A 41 -7.03 3.77 4.28
N ILE A 42 -5.96 3.63 3.51
CA ILE A 42 -4.84 4.56 3.50
C ILE A 42 -5.33 5.96 3.08
N ILE A 43 -6.04 6.08 1.97
CA ILE A 43 -6.52 7.38 1.47
C ILE A 43 -7.51 8.02 2.44
N THR A 44 -8.48 7.26 2.94
CA THR A 44 -9.50 7.78 3.86
C THR A 44 -8.94 8.14 5.23
N SER A 45 -7.75 7.64 5.60
CA SER A 45 -7.08 7.99 6.85
C SER A 45 -6.33 9.34 6.81
N SER A 46 -6.32 10.03 5.68
CA SER A 46 -5.60 11.30 5.51
C SER A 46 -6.01 12.38 6.52
N SER A 47 -7.28 12.38 6.96
CA SER A 47 -7.80 13.30 8.00
C SER A 47 -7.21 13.04 9.40
N PHE A 48 -6.62 11.87 9.63
CA PHE A 48 -5.97 11.49 10.90
C PHE A 48 -4.45 11.60 10.83
N PHE A 49 -3.91 12.14 9.72
CA PHE A 49 -2.48 12.27 9.57
C PHE A 49 -1.94 13.34 10.53
N PRO A 50 -0.88 13.06 11.32
CA PRO A 50 -0.38 13.96 12.35
C PRO A 50 0.00 15.35 11.80
N SER A 51 -0.48 16.39 12.43
CA SER A 51 -0.24 17.80 12.02
C SER A 51 1.25 18.16 12.01
N GLU A 52 2.01 17.58 12.94
CA GLU A 52 3.45 17.77 13.05
C GLU A 52 4.18 17.23 11.80
N LEU A 53 3.80 16.04 11.33
CA LEU A 53 4.35 15.48 10.09
C LEU A 53 3.88 16.26 8.86
N GLN A 54 2.64 16.75 8.85
CA GLN A 54 2.17 17.66 7.78
C GLN A 54 3.04 18.91 7.68
N SER A 55 3.34 19.52 8.83
CA SER A 55 4.19 20.73 8.90
C SER A 55 5.61 20.45 8.40
N VAL A 56 6.20 19.31 8.80
CA VAL A 56 7.53 18.89 8.33
C VAL A 56 7.55 18.68 6.81
N PHE A 57 6.58 17.94 6.27
CA PHE A 57 6.51 17.70 4.84
C PHE A 57 6.19 18.96 4.03
N SER A 58 5.37 19.87 4.54
CA SER A 58 5.10 21.17 3.92
C SER A 58 6.35 22.05 3.87
N CYS A 59 7.10 22.11 4.97
CA CYS A 59 8.36 22.85 5.01
C CYS A 59 9.40 22.26 4.05
N PHE A 60 9.51 20.93 3.99
CA PHE A 60 10.42 20.24 3.08
C PHE A 60 10.04 20.49 1.61
N ARG A 61 8.74 20.44 1.28
CA ARG A 61 8.25 20.74 -0.07
C ARG A 61 8.59 22.17 -0.46
N GLY A 62 8.30 23.17 0.38
CA GLY A 62 8.62 24.57 0.13
C GLY A 62 10.10 24.79 -0.16
N ARG A 63 11.00 24.19 0.62
CA ARG A 63 12.45 24.28 0.36
C ARG A 63 12.86 23.62 -0.97
N CYS A 64 12.27 22.49 -1.33
CA CYS A 64 12.55 21.85 -2.62
C CYS A 64 12.03 22.67 -3.79
N GLU A 65 10.89 23.37 -3.63
CA GLU A 65 10.36 24.30 -4.63
C GLU A 65 11.29 25.50 -4.84
N GLU A 66 11.79 26.11 -3.77
CA GLU A 66 12.79 27.19 -3.83
C GLU A 66 14.05 26.77 -4.59
N GLU A 67 14.48 25.51 -4.44
CA GLU A 67 15.63 24.91 -5.12
C GLU A 67 15.30 24.34 -6.51
N GLN A 68 14.07 24.53 -7.01
CA GLN A 68 13.59 23.98 -8.29
C GLN A 68 13.64 22.44 -8.37
N LYS A 69 13.47 21.76 -7.23
CA LYS A 69 13.51 20.30 -7.07
C LYS A 69 12.16 19.72 -6.59
N ALA A 70 11.06 20.24 -7.09
CA ALA A 70 9.71 19.83 -6.66
C ALA A 70 9.48 18.31 -6.83
N ASP A 71 9.90 17.71 -7.94
CA ASP A 71 9.79 16.26 -8.19
C ASP A 71 10.56 15.43 -7.13
N LEU A 72 11.68 15.94 -6.60
CA LEU A 72 12.43 15.28 -5.54
C LEU A 72 11.65 15.25 -4.23
N SER A 73 10.93 16.32 -3.88
CA SER A 73 10.14 16.38 -2.67
C SER A 73 9.01 15.35 -2.69
N GLU A 74 8.28 15.25 -3.79
CA GLU A 74 7.19 14.28 -3.95
C GLU A 74 7.68 12.84 -3.82
N ASN A 75 8.81 12.52 -4.47
CA ASN A 75 9.41 11.19 -4.39
C ASN A 75 9.86 10.84 -2.98
N LEU A 76 10.50 11.77 -2.27
CA LEU A 76 11.01 11.52 -0.91
C LEU A 76 9.88 11.44 0.12
N ILE A 77 8.84 12.27 0.01
CA ILE A 77 7.66 12.20 0.88
C ILE A 77 6.93 10.87 0.66
N SER A 78 6.67 10.50 -0.59
CA SER A 78 6.05 9.22 -0.94
C SER A 78 6.88 8.04 -0.42
N ALA A 79 8.18 8.02 -0.64
CA ALA A 79 9.07 6.98 -0.14
C ALA A 79 9.06 6.91 1.40
N SER A 80 9.03 8.03 2.08
CA SER A 80 9.00 8.07 3.55
C SER A 80 7.71 7.47 4.10
N ILE A 81 6.57 7.81 3.52
CA ILE A 81 5.27 7.30 3.97
C ILE A 81 5.08 5.84 3.57
N PHE A 82 5.23 5.51 2.29
CA PHE A 82 4.89 4.18 1.78
C PHE A 82 5.99 3.15 2.03
N LEU A 83 7.24 3.44 1.64
CA LEU A 83 8.30 2.42 1.69
C LEU A 83 8.86 2.23 3.10
N ARG A 84 8.92 3.29 3.91
CA ARG A 84 9.55 3.24 5.23
C ARG A 84 8.57 3.08 6.38
N PHE A 85 7.29 3.31 6.16
CA PHE A 85 6.28 3.20 7.20
C PHE A 85 5.15 2.22 6.85
N LEU A 86 4.35 2.50 5.81
CA LEU A 86 3.17 1.70 5.49
C LEU A 86 3.50 0.27 5.04
N CYS A 87 4.44 0.09 4.11
CA CYS A 87 4.81 -1.25 3.66
C CYS A 87 5.40 -2.11 4.78
N PRO A 88 6.35 -1.64 5.61
CA PRO A 88 6.79 -2.38 6.79
C PRO A 88 5.67 -2.72 7.77
N ALA A 89 4.71 -1.80 8.00
CA ALA A 89 3.57 -2.08 8.88
C ALA A 89 2.63 -3.15 8.32
N ILE A 90 2.49 -3.24 6.99
CA ILE A 90 1.75 -4.32 6.34
C ILE A 90 2.51 -5.64 6.43
N LEU A 91 3.83 -5.63 6.18
CA LEU A 91 4.67 -6.84 6.19
C LEU A 91 4.81 -7.47 7.58
N SER A 92 4.91 -6.64 8.61
CA SER A 92 5.19 -7.07 9.98
C SER A 92 4.22 -6.41 10.97
N PRO A 93 2.92 -6.69 10.88
CA PRO A 93 1.89 -5.96 11.63
C PRO A 93 2.04 -6.10 13.15
N SER A 94 2.62 -7.18 13.65
CA SER A 94 2.90 -7.38 15.08
C SER A 94 3.93 -6.38 15.61
N LEU A 95 4.93 -6.00 14.81
CA LEU A 95 5.93 -4.99 15.21
C LEU A 95 5.35 -3.58 15.31
N PHE A 96 4.22 -3.34 14.68
CA PHE A 96 3.49 -2.07 14.69
C PHE A 96 2.24 -2.10 15.60
N ASN A 97 2.13 -3.11 16.48
CA ASN A 97 0.98 -3.32 17.36
C ASN A 97 -0.38 -3.39 16.65
N LEU A 98 -0.40 -3.81 15.38
CA LEU A 98 -1.62 -4.00 14.60
C LEU A 98 -2.26 -5.37 14.85
N CYS A 99 -1.51 -6.33 15.38
CA CYS A 99 -1.97 -7.61 15.89
C CYS A 99 -1.05 -8.08 17.02
N GLN A 100 -1.58 -8.96 17.89
CA GLN A 100 -0.81 -9.50 19.02
C GLN A 100 0.03 -10.72 18.62
N GLU A 101 -0.48 -11.52 17.70
CA GLU A 101 0.17 -12.75 17.25
C GLU A 101 0.88 -12.54 15.90
N PHE A 102 1.89 -13.36 15.65
CA PHE A 102 2.53 -13.41 14.35
C PHE A 102 1.56 -14.02 13.32
N PRO A 103 1.46 -13.44 12.13
CA PRO A 103 0.65 -14.01 11.05
C PRO A 103 1.11 -15.43 10.70
N THR A 104 0.17 -16.30 10.32
CA THR A 104 0.48 -17.60 9.73
C THR A 104 1.27 -17.43 8.43
N ASP A 105 1.97 -18.47 7.96
CA ASP A 105 2.76 -18.43 6.71
C ASP A 105 1.93 -17.97 5.51
N ARG A 106 0.68 -18.44 5.40
CA ARG A 106 -0.26 -18.01 4.37
C ARG A 106 -0.61 -16.53 4.51
N ALA A 107 -0.94 -16.08 5.69
CA ALA A 107 -1.27 -14.68 5.95
C ALA A 107 -0.06 -13.79 5.70
N ALA A 108 1.14 -14.18 6.13
CA ALA A 108 2.40 -13.46 5.87
C ALA A 108 2.68 -13.35 4.36
N ARG A 109 2.40 -14.42 3.59
CA ARG A 109 2.52 -14.40 2.14
C ARG A 109 1.51 -13.45 1.49
N ASN A 110 0.25 -13.47 1.90
CA ASN A 110 -0.78 -12.55 1.43
C ASN A 110 -0.38 -11.09 1.72
N LEU A 111 0.06 -10.80 2.94
CA LEU A 111 0.53 -9.46 3.33
C LEU A 111 1.74 -9.02 2.48
N THR A 112 2.64 -9.95 2.16
CA THR A 112 3.79 -9.67 1.28
C THR A 112 3.33 -9.26 -0.13
N LEU A 113 2.37 -9.96 -0.71
CA LEU A 113 1.84 -9.65 -2.05
C LEU A 113 1.13 -8.30 -2.05
N ILE A 114 0.33 -8.01 -1.02
CA ILE A 114 -0.36 -6.73 -0.85
C ILE A 114 0.65 -5.59 -0.70
N ALA A 115 1.67 -5.75 0.18
CA ALA A 115 2.69 -4.74 0.38
C ALA A 115 3.48 -4.43 -0.90
N LYS A 116 3.86 -5.46 -1.67
CA LYS A 116 4.53 -5.29 -2.96
C LYS A 116 3.66 -4.54 -3.97
N THR A 117 2.37 -4.84 -4.03
CA THR A 117 1.43 -4.13 -4.92
C THR A 117 1.32 -2.66 -4.52
N ILE A 118 1.13 -2.36 -3.23
CA ILE A 118 1.07 -0.98 -2.73
C ILE A 118 2.40 -0.25 -2.96
N GLN A 119 3.52 -0.91 -2.75
CA GLN A 119 4.85 -0.35 -3.03
C GLN A 119 5.02 0.01 -4.50
N THR A 120 4.57 -0.86 -5.40
CA THR A 120 4.61 -0.60 -6.83
C THR A 120 3.78 0.63 -7.20
N LEU A 121 2.57 0.75 -6.63
CA LEU A 121 1.73 1.92 -6.82
C LEU A 121 2.40 3.21 -6.30
N ALA A 122 3.02 3.15 -5.13
CA ALA A 122 3.73 4.29 -4.54
C ALA A 122 4.95 4.75 -5.35
N ASN A 123 5.64 3.83 -6.04
CA ASN A 123 6.79 4.15 -6.89
C ASN A 123 6.40 4.91 -8.17
N PHE A 124 5.14 4.86 -8.57
CA PHE A 124 4.59 5.70 -9.63
C PHE A 124 4.11 7.06 -9.08
N SER A 125 5.01 7.79 -8.43
CA SER A 125 4.74 8.99 -7.61
C SER A 125 3.89 10.08 -8.29
N LYS A 126 4.03 10.29 -9.59
CA LYS A 126 3.16 11.22 -10.35
C LYS A 126 1.68 10.84 -10.29
N TYR A 127 1.37 9.57 -10.12
CA TYR A 127 0.01 9.06 -10.01
C TYR A 127 -0.51 9.09 -8.58
N VAL A 128 0.36 8.95 -7.58
CA VAL A 128 -0.04 9.02 -6.15
C VAL A 128 -0.51 10.42 -5.79
N HIS A 129 0.15 11.47 -6.29
CA HIS A 129 -0.28 12.85 -6.10
C HIS A 129 -1.66 13.12 -6.76
N LEU A 130 -1.85 12.62 -7.98
CA LEU A 130 -3.13 12.70 -8.69
C LEU A 130 -4.23 11.93 -7.96
N LEU A 131 -3.91 10.80 -7.33
CA LEU A 131 -4.85 9.95 -6.60
C LEU A 131 -5.22 10.48 -5.23
N LEU A 132 -4.31 11.15 -4.53
CA LEU A 132 -4.62 11.86 -3.29
C LEU A 132 -5.57 13.04 -3.54
N HIS A 133 -5.56 13.59 -4.76
CA HIS A 133 -6.50 14.64 -5.19
C HIS A 133 -7.79 14.11 -5.85
N LEU A 134 -7.75 12.93 -6.46
CA LEU A 134 -8.92 12.32 -7.12
C LEU A 134 -9.54 11.26 -6.19
N LYS A 135 -10.61 11.61 -5.51
CA LYS A 135 -11.45 10.74 -4.66
C LYS A 135 -12.11 9.54 -5.38
N ASN A 136 -11.62 9.08 -6.53
CA ASN A 136 -12.30 8.06 -7.33
C ASN A 136 -11.47 6.78 -7.48
N SER A 137 -12.07 5.68 -7.02
CA SER A 137 -11.60 4.27 -7.06
C SER A 137 -11.32 3.69 -8.47
N THR A 138 -11.47 4.46 -9.53
CA THR A 138 -11.42 3.99 -10.92
C THR A 138 -10.00 3.61 -11.40
N PHE A 139 -8.97 3.93 -10.61
CA PHE A 139 -7.58 3.73 -10.99
C PHE A 139 -7.13 2.26 -10.96
N PHE A 140 -7.70 1.46 -10.07
CA PHE A 140 -7.37 0.03 -9.98
C PHE A 140 -7.75 -0.76 -11.24
N ILE A 141 -8.78 -0.30 -11.96
CA ILE A 141 -9.27 -0.94 -13.19
C ILE A 141 -8.24 -0.84 -14.34
N TYR A 142 -7.41 0.17 -14.35
CA TYR A 142 -6.46 0.41 -15.45
C TYR A 142 -5.17 -0.41 -15.36
N TYR A 143 -4.78 -0.85 -14.16
CA TYR A 143 -3.49 -1.53 -13.93
C TYR A 143 -3.58 -3.07 -13.92
N PHE A 144 -4.77 -3.64 -13.84
CA PHE A 144 -4.99 -5.08 -13.82
C PHE A 144 -5.74 -5.59 -15.07
N LYS A 145 -5.77 -4.81 -16.15
CA LYS A 145 -6.03 -5.32 -17.50
C LYS A 145 -4.71 -5.76 -18.12
#